data_62c964110d9b121491c6ae116e87916d
#
_entry.id   62c964110d9b121491c6ae116e87916d
#
_cell.length_a   1.000
_cell.length_b   1.000
_cell.length_c   1.000
_cell.angle_alpha   90.00
_cell.angle_beta   90.00
_cell.angle_gamma   90.00
#
_symmetry.space_group_name_H-M   'P 1'
#
loop_
_entity.id
_entity.type
_entity.pdbx_description
1 polymer ?
#
loop_
_entity_poly.entity_id
_entity_poly.type
_entity_poly.pdbx_seq_one_letter_code
_entity_poly.pdbx_strand_id
1 'polypeptide(L)'
;MPGIPREVAEHTLQILPGSKPVKQRLRRFDEEKRRAIGEEIAKLLAAGFIKEVYHPEWLANPVLVRKKSGKWRMCVDYTGLNKACPKDPFPLPRIDQIVDSTSGCETLCFLDAYSGYHQIAMKESDQLATSFITPFGSFCYVSMPFGLKNAGATYQRCMLSCFGDLIGRTVEAYVDDIIVKSKRADHLVTDLERTFAKLRANGIKLNPEKCVFGVPRGMLLGFIVSERGIEANPEKISAITRMGPIQNIKGVQRITGCLAALSRFISRLGERGLPLYRLLKKTDRFEWTAEAQEALDMVKRFLTKPPVLVPPCDGESLLLYISATTQVVSSALIVEREEEGHAFKVQRPVYFISEVLSDSKTRYSQIQKLLYTVLITKRKLRHYFESHPVTVVTSFPLGEVVRSHDAMGRTAKWALELMDQGISYVPRTAIKSQALADFIVEWTEVQMPPAVIDQEY
;
A
#
# COMPACT_ATOMS: atom_id res chain seq x y z
N MET A 1 29.23 12.50 9.64
CA MET A 1 28.24 12.09 10.66
C MET A 1 28.42 10.59 10.88
N PRO A 2 28.66 10.07 12.09
CA PRO A 2 28.75 8.63 12.29
C PRO A 2 27.38 8.04 11.94
N GLY A 3 27.38 7.08 11.04
CA GLY A 3 26.20 6.35 10.59
C GLY A 3 26.10 4.96 11.21
N ILE A 4 25.29 4.12 10.61
CA ILE A 4 25.18 2.70 10.98
C ILE A 4 26.54 2.03 10.71
N PRO A 5 27.09 1.26 11.66
CA PRO A 5 28.35 0.54 11.45
C PRO A 5 28.30 -0.37 10.23
N ARG A 6 29.41 -0.49 9.50
CA ARG A 6 29.47 -1.30 8.25
C ARG A 6 29.19 -2.78 8.52
N GLU A 7 29.53 -3.26 9.72
CA GLU A 7 29.25 -4.62 10.16
C GLU A 7 27.74 -4.91 10.31
N VAL A 8 26.94 -3.86 10.58
CA VAL A 8 25.48 -3.95 10.69
C VAL A 8 24.82 -3.88 9.32
N ALA A 9 25.23 -2.90 8.52
CA ALA A 9 24.71 -2.75 7.16
C ALA A 9 25.67 -2.00 6.23
N GLU A 10 25.86 -2.55 5.05
CA GLU A 10 26.54 -1.93 3.93
C GLU A 10 25.74 -2.15 2.64
N HIS A 11 25.62 -1.14 1.80
CA HIS A 11 24.94 -1.29 0.51
C HIS A 11 25.92 -1.68 -0.59
N THR A 12 25.61 -2.76 -1.30
CA THR A 12 26.39 -3.28 -2.43
C THR A 12 25.59 -3.20 -3.71
N LEU A 13 26.25 -2.82 -4.79
CA LEU A 13 25.71 -2.87 -6.15
C LEU A 13 26.15 -4.19 -6.79
N GLN A 14 25.20 -5.02 -7.17
CA GLN A 14 25.50 -6.22 -7.96
C GLN A 14 25.34 -5.87 -9.44
N ILE A 15 26.34 -5.18 -10.01
CA ILE A 15 26.34 -4.85 -11.44
C ILE A 15 26.58 -6.15 -12.22
N LEU A 16 25.66 -6.48 -13.14
CA LEU A 16 25.75 -7.68 -13.97
C LEU A 16 27.03 -7.64 -14.84
N PRO A 17 27.81 -8.72 -14.89
CA PRO A 17 28.97 -8.81 -15.74
C PRO A 17 28.62 -8.48 -17.20
N GLY A 18 29.50 -7.72 -17.89
CA GLY A 18 29.27 -7.28 -19.26
C GLY A 18 28.32 -6.09 -19.44
N SER A 19 27.75 -5.55 -18.37
CA SER A 19 26.96 -4.31 -18.42
C SER A 19 27.85 -3.14 -18.86
N LYS A 20 27.43 -2.42 -19.91
CA LYS A 20 28.15 -1.24 -20.39
C LYS A 20 27.83 -0.03 -19.52
N PRO A 21 28.83 0.66 -18.94
CA PRO A 21 28.63 1.90 -18.20
C PRO A 21 27.96 2.97 -19.07
N VAL A 22 27.06 3.73 -18.44
CA VAL A 22 26.30 4.81 -19.08
C VAL A 22 26.83 6.15 -18.57
N LYS A 23 27.34 6.99 -19.47
CA LYS A 23 27.69 8.39 -19.17
C LYS A 23 26.65 9.31 -19.76
N GLN A 24 25.84 9.93 -18.90
CA GLN A 24 24.86 10.94 -19.32
C GLN A 24 25.57 12.27 -19.58
N ARG A 25 25.15 12.99 -20.62
CA ARG A 25 25.62 14.37 -20.87
C ARG A 25 25.02 15.30 -19.83
N LEU A 26 25.80 16.31 -19.37
CA LEU A 26 25.33 17.31 -18.41
C LEU A 26 24.08 17.99 -18.93
N ARG A 27 23.01 17.98 -18.12
CA ARG A 27 21.77 18.71 -18.39
C ARG A 27 21.97 20.20 -18.13
N ARG A 28 21.33 21.03 -18.93
CA ARG A 28 21.29 22.48 -18.70
C ARG A 28 20.27 22.79 -17.61
N PHE A 29 20.64 23.65 -16.68
CA PHE A 29 19.79 24.10 -15.58
C PHE A 29 19.66 25.62 -15.63
N ASP A 30 18.47 26.15 -15.29
CA ASP A 30 18.26 27.55 -15.02
C ASP A 30 19.01 27.97 -13.74
N GLU A 31 19.16 29.29 -13.52
CA GLU A 31 19.94 29.83 -12.41
C GLU A 31 19.39 29.41 -11.04
N GLU A 32 18.04 29.35 -10.89
CA GLU A 32 17.39 28.90 -9.64
C GLU A 32 17.79 27.47 -9.29
N LYS A 33 17.69 26.56 -10.29
CA LYS A 33 18.05 25.15 -10.08
C LYS A 33 19.55 24.96 -9.90
N ARG A 34 20.37 25.73 -10.62
CA ARG A 34 21.82 25.69 -10.45
C ARG A 34 22.24 26.06 -9.03
N ARG A 35 21.69 27.13 -8.48
CA ARG A 35 21.89 27.51 -7.07
C ARG A 35 21.46 26.41 -6.11
N ALA A 36 20.26 25.85 -6.31
CA ALA A 36 19.75 24.76 -5.48
C ALA A 36 20.64 23.50 -5.50
N ILE A 37 21.23 23.15 -6.67
CA ILE A 37 22.20 22.07 -6.78
C ILE A 37 23.45 22.41 -5.97
N GLY A 38 24.00 23.62 -6.10
CA GLY A 38 25.20 24.04 -5.38
C GLY A 38 25.03 23.99 -3.86
N GLU A 39 23.90 24.50 -3.37
CA GLU A 39 23.56 24.44 -1.93
C GLU A 39 23.46 23.00 -1.41
N GLU A 40 22.87 22.09 -2.20
CA GLU A 40 22.70 20.70 -1.78
C GLU A 40 24.05 19.94 -1.83
N ILE A 41 24.89 20.18 -2.83
CA ILE A 41 26.26 19.61 -2.90
C ILE A 41 27.08 20.05 -1.69
N ALA A 42 27.05 21.35 -1.34
CA ALA A 42 27.78 21.85 -0.18
C ALA A 42 27.34 21.16 1.12
N LYS A 43 26.04 20.91 1.29
CA LYS A 43 25.52 20.17 2.45
C LYS A 43 25.96 18.71 2.46
N LEU A 44 25.91 18.03 1.31
CA LEU A 44 26.29 16.62 1.19
C LEU A 44 27.78 16.42 1.40
N LEU A 45 28.63 17.34 0.90
CA LEU A 45 30.08 17.35 1.13
C LEU A 45 30.41 17.60 2.61
N ALA A 46 29.81 18.62 3.23
CA ALA A 46 30.00 18.92 4.64
C ALA A 46 29.55 17.77 5.57
N ALA A 47 28.52 17.02 5.17
CA ALA A 47 28.06 15.83 5.87
C ALA A 47 28.93 14.58 5.61
N GLY A 48 29.84 14.61 4.63
CA GLY A 48 30.67 13.47 4.22
C GLY A 48 29.90 12.37 3.48
N PHE A 49 28.76 12.70 2.88
CA PHE A 49 27.93 11.72 2.15
C PHE A 49 28.38 11.52 0.71
N ILE A 50 29.07 12.51 0.14
CA ILE A 50 29.64 12.46 -1.20
C ILE A 50 31.12 12.88 -1.17
N LYS A 51 31.86 12.50 -2.21
CA LYS A 51 33.21 12.95 -2.48
C LYS A 51 33.37 13.31 -3.95
N GLU A 52 34.30 14.20 -4.27
CA GLU A 52 34.65 14.55 -5.64
C GLU A 52 35.36 13.38 -6.35
N VAL A 53 35.10 13.21 -7.64
CA VAL A 53 35.69 12.14 -8.45
C VAL A 53 36.06 12.62 -9.82
N TYR A 54 37.11 12.00 -10.38
CA TYR A 54 37.65 12.29 -11.69
C TYR A 54 37.48 11.08 -12.60
N HIS A 55 37.01 11.32 -13.82
CA HIS A 55 36.86 10.32 -14.89
C HIS A 55 36.09 9.03 -14.53
N PRO A 56 34.93 9.10 -13.87
CA PRO A 56 34.14 7.92 -13.55
C PRO A 56 33.63 7.23 -14.84
N GLU A 57 33.42 5.92 -14.76
CA GLU A 57 32.84 5.16 -15.88
C GLU A 57 31.33 5.34 -15.97
N TRP A 58 30.61 5.33 -14.81
CA TRP A 58 29.20 5.63 -14.70
C TRP A 58 29.01 7.11 -14.38
N LEU A 59 28.07 7.77 -15.06
CA LEU A 59 27.83 9.18 -14.82
C LEU A 59 26.36 9.52 -15.04
N ALA A 60 25.67 9.89 -13.96
CA ALA A 60 24.25 10.24 -13.92
C ALA A 60 24.05 11.77 -13.83
N ASN A 61 22.82 12.24 -14.05
CA ASN A 61 22.46 13.65 -13.84
C ASN A 61 21.64 13.83 -12.56
N PRO A 62 21.75 14.98 -11.89
CA PRO A 62 20.82 15.36 -10.85
C PRO A 62 19.44 15.68 -11.44
N VAL A 63 18.40 15.38 -10.67
CA VAL A 63 17.01 15.73 -10.93
C VAL A 63 16.48 16.50 -9.74
N LEU A 64 15.91 17.67 -10.00
CA LEU A 64 15.34 18.52 -8.98
C LEU A 64 13.82 18.37 -8.95
N VAL A 65 13.29 18.11 -7.74
CA VAL A 65 11.85 18.00 -7.48
C VAL A 65 11.46 19.05 -6.45
N ARG A 66 10.40 19.81 -6.70
CA ARG A 66 9.88 20.81 -5.74
C ARG A 66 9.07 20.09 -4.65
N LYS A 67 9.43 20.30 -3.38
CA LYS A 67 8.66 19.81 -2.23
C LYS A 67 7.37 20.62 -2.07
N LYS A 68 6.38 20.11 -1.31
CA LYS A 68 5.17 20.87 -0.93
C LYS A 68 5.51 22.21 -0.23
N SER A 69 6.65 22.28 0.48
CA SER A 69 7.18 23.50 1.13
C SER A 69 7.80 24.53 0.17
N GLY A 70 7.79 24.27 -1.14
CA GLY A 70 8.44 25.14 -2.14
C GLY A 70 9.95 24.94 -2.29
N LYS A 71 10.62 24.27 -1.35
CA LYS A 71 12.07 23.98 -1.40
C LYS A 71 12.38 22.91 -2.41
N TRP A 72 13.55 23.00 -3.08
CA TRP A 72 14.05 21.98 -3.98
C TRP A 72 14.60 20.77 -3.21
N ARG A 73 14.39 19.58 -3.79
CA ARG A 73 15.06 18.33 -3.41
C ARG A 73 15.86 17.84 -4.61
N MET A 74 17.15 17.62 -4.41
CA MET A 74 17.99 16.99 -5.42
C MET A 74 17.94 15.47 -5.27
N CYS A 75 17.70 14.76 -6.35
CA CYS A 75 17.85 13.32 -6.52
C CYS A 75 18.84 13.07 -7.65
N VAL A 76 19.28 11.83 -7.86
CA VAL A 76 20.13 11.45 -8.97
C VAL A 76 19.43 10.41 -9.84
N ASP A 77 19.53 10.56 -11.15
CA ASP A 77 18.89 9.68 -12.15
C ASP A 77 19.71 8.42 -12.39
N TYR A 78 19.55 7.43 -11.53
CA TYR A 78 20.23 6.14 -11.63
C TYR A 78 19.55 5.14 -12.60
N THR A 79 18.69 5.60 -13.52
CA THR A 79 17.98 4.70 -14.44
C THR A 79 18.91 3.77 -15.21
N GLY A 80 20.06 4.28 -15.69
CA GLY A 80 21.09 3.48 -16.40
C GLY A 80 21.71 2.41 -15.48
N LEU A 81 22.19 2.83 -14.31
CA LEU A 81 22.78 1.94 -13.31
C LEU A 81 21.77 0.89 -12.79
N ASN A 82 20.55 1.29 -12.52
CA ASN A 82 19.50 0.40 -12.06
C ASN A 82 19.11 -0.69 -13.07
N LYS A 83 19.28 -0.45 -14.37
CA LYS A 83 19.08 -1.46 -15.42
C LYS A 83 20.17 -2.53 -15.39
N ALA A 84 21.38 -2.15 -15.01
CA ALA A 84 22.54 -3.06 -14.91
C ALA A 84 22.54 -3.88 -13.61
N CYS A 85 21.72 -3.55 -12.62
CA CYS A 85 21.60 -4.28 -11.35
C CYS A 85 20.38 -5.19 -11.36
N PRO A 86 20.48 -6.47 -10.92
CA PRO A 86 19.32 -7.33 -10.68
C PRO A 86 18.46 -6.77 -9.53
N LYS A 87 17.21 -7.19 -9.49
CA LYS A 87 16.32 -6.86 -8.35
C LYS A 87 16.66 -7.77 -7.20
N ASP A 88 16.86 -7.19 -6.01
CA ASP A 88 16.96 -7.96 -4.76
C ASP A 88 15.61 -8.65 -4.48
N PRO A 89 15.58 -9.99 -4.26
CA PRO A 89 14.36 -10.72 -3.95
C PRO A 89 13.86 -10.49 -2.52
N PHE A 90 14.58 -9.72 -1.70
CA PHE A 90 14.19 -9.47 -0.31
C PHE A 90 12.77 -8.90 -0.21
N PRO A 91 11.85 -9.56 0.54
CA PRO A 91 10.47 -9.14 0.61
C PRO A 91 10.35 -7.88 1.46
N LEU A 92 9.72 -6.85 0.88
CA LEU A 92 9.26 -5.71 1.69
C LEU A 92 7.97 -6.11 2.41
N PRO A 93 7.78 -5.70 3.67
CA PRO A 93 6.52 -5.91 4.39
C PRO A 93 5.34 -5.34 3.61
N ARG A 94 4.18 -5.97 3.72
CA ARG A 94 2.96 -5.41 3.13
C ARG A 94 2.47 -4.25 3.97
N ILE A 95 2.15 -3.14 3.31
CA ILE A 95 1.63 -1.93 3.97
C ILE A 95 0.40 -2.25 4.82
N ASP A 96 -0.53 -3.06 4.28
CA ASP A 96 -1.74 -3.46 5.01
C ASP A 96 -1.41 -4.16 6.33
N GLN A 97 -0.42 -5.08 6.35
CA GLN A 97 -0.02 -5.79 7.57
C GLN A 97 0.53 -4.84 8.64
N ILE A 98 1.36 -3.87 8.24
CA ILE A 98 1.92 -2.88 9.18
C ILE A 98 0.82 -1.98 9.75
N VAL A 99 -0.09 -1.53 8.89
CA VAL A 99 -1.21 -0.67 9.30
C VAL A 99 -2.16 -1.44 10.24
N ASP A 100 -2.47 -2.70 9.92
CA ASP A 100 -3.33 -3.55 10.75
C ASP A 100 -2.70 -3.84 12.12
N SER A 101 -1.41 -4.22 12.14
CA SER A 101 -0.70 -4.53 13.39
C SER A 101 -0.49 -3.32 14.28
N THR A 102 -0.57 -2.10 13.72
CA THR A 102 -0.41 -0.84 14.46
C THR A 102 -1.75 -0.33 14.99
N SER A 103 -2.84 -0.67 14.34
CA SER A 103 -4.19 -0.29 14.77
C SER A 103 -4.61 -1.07 16.03
N GLY A 104 -5.48 -0.46 16.86
CA GLY A 104 -5.91 -1.06 18.14
C GLY A 104 -4.91 -0.87 19.29
N CYS A 105 -3.90 -0.01 19.13
CA CYS A 105 -2.99 0.40 20.19
C CYS A 105 -3.44 1.75 20.79
N GLU A 106 -3.42 1.87 22.12
CA GLU A 106 -3.79 3.11 22.82
C GLU A 106 -2.84 4.25 22.52
N THR A 107 -1.55 3.94 22.34
CA THR A 107 -0.51 4.96 22.20
C THR A 107 0.51 4.59 21.14
N LEU A 108 0.84 5.57 20.31
CA LEU A 108 1.75 5.45 19.19
C LEU A 108 2.86 6.50 19.23
N CYS A 109 4.05 6.12 18.75
CA CYS A 109 5.11 7.07 18.45
C CYS A 109 5.57 6.87 17.01
N PHE A 110 5.76 7.97 16.29
CA PHE A 110 6.26 7.97 14.92
C PHE A 110 7.66 8.56 14.92
N LEU A 111 8.65 7.75 14.53
CA LEU A 111 10.04 8.11 14.54
C LEU A 111 10.54 8.22 13.09
N ASP A 112 11.15 9.35 12.74
CA ASP A 112 11.75 9.61 11.42
C ASP A 112 13.27 9.47 11.53
N ALA A 113 13.87 8.62 10.71
CA ALA A 113 15.32 8.47 10.67
C ALA A 113 15.96 9.67 9.95
N TYR A 114 16.95 10.31 10.58
CA TYR A 114 17.65 11.45 10.00
C TYR A 114 18.40 11.06 8.73
N SER A 115 17.89 11.44 7.56
CA SER A 115 18.46 11.02 6.26
C SER A 115 18.73 9.52 6.19
N GLY A 116 17.74 8.69 6.54
CA GLY A 116 17.88 7.26 6.85
C GLY A 116 18.80 6.48 5.89
N TYR A 117 18.63 6.65 4.58
CA TYR A 117 19.48 5.98 3.59
C TYR A 117 20.95 6.38 3.68
N HIS A 118 21.23 7.66 3.94
CA HIS A 118 22.60 8.15 4.06
C HIS A 118 23.32 7.67 5.34
N GLN A 119 22.63 7.02 6.27
CA GLN A 119 23.27 6.40 7.43
C GLN A 119 23.91 5.04 7.10
N ILE A 120 23.55 4.42 5.97
CA ILE A 120 24.16 3.18 5.49
C ILE A 120 25.31 3.53 4.54
N ALA A 121 26.48 2.94 4.77
CA ALA A 121 27.63 3.13 3.91
C ALA A 121 27.46 2.41 2.57
N MET A 122 28.00 2.98 1.50
CA MET A 122 28.22 2.27 0.25
C MET A 122 29.50 1.42 0.32
N LYS A 123 29.46 0.21 -0.25
CA LYS A 123 30.66 -0.59 -0.43
C LYS A 123 31.69 0.21 -1.23
N GLU A 124 32.93 0.21 -0.78
CA GLU A 124 33.96 1.07 -1.34
C GLU A 124 34.18 0.85 -2.84
N SER A 125 34.19 -0.41 -3.29
CA SER A 125 34.29 -0.76 -4.71
C SER A 125 33.16 -0.22 -5.58
N ASP A 126 32.01 0.06 -4.99
CA ASP A 126 30.79 0.41 -5.72
C ASP A 126 30.50 1.91 -5.71
N GLN A 127 31.23 2.68 -4.88
CA GLN A 127 31.03 4.13 -4.76
C GLN A 127 31.13 4.84 -6.10
N LEU A 128 32.16 4.54 -6.91
CA LEU A 128 32.38 5.16 -8.22
C LEU A 128 31.24 4.94 -9.21
N ALA A 129 30.51 3.83 -9.08
CA ALA A 129 29.35 3.57 -9.94
C ALA A 129 28.16 4.50 -9.64
N THR A 130 28.13 5.14 -8.46
CA THR A 130 27.11 6.12 -8.09
C THR A 130 27.43 7.55 -8.54
N SER A 131 28.41 7.74 -9.41
CA SER A 131 28.86 9.07 -9.84
C SER A 131 27.79 9.84 -10.60
N PHE A 132 27.77 11.14 -10.34
CA PHE A 132 26.88 12.08 -11.02
C PHE A 132 27.59 13.39 -11.35
N ILE A 133 27.18 14.01 -12.46
CA ILE A 133 27.78 15.23 -12.99
C ILE A 133 26.87 16.43 -12.70
N THR A 134 27.49 17.54 -12.28
CA THR A 134 26.81 18.78 -11.98
C THR A 134 27.54 19.95 -12.62
N PRO A 135 26.97 21.17 -12.65
CA PRO A 135 27.71 22.37 -13.09
C PRO A 135 28.93 22.71 -12.23
N PHE A 136 29.12 22.06 -11.08
CA PHE A 136 30.19 22.32 -10.10
C PHE A 136 31.24 21.22 -10.04
N GLY A 137 31.09 20.15 -10.83
CA GLY A 137 32.00 19.00 -10.84
C GLY A 137 31.27 17.67 -10.83
N SER A 138 32.06 16.61 -10.76
CA SER A 138 31.57 15.22 -10.66
C SER A 138 31.80 14.68 -9.26
N PHE A 139 30.79 14.03 -8.68
CA PHE A 139 30.80 13.51 -7.33
C PHE A 139 30.29 12.07 -7.32
N CYS A 140 30.72 11.28 -6.33
CA CYS A 140 30.07 9.99 -6.03
C CYS A 140 29.63 9.91 -4.57
N TYR A 141 28.68 9.01 -4.31
CA TYR A 141 28.22 8.78 -2.95
C TYR A 141 29.13 7.81 -2.19
N VAL A 142 29.46 8.19 -0.96
CA VAL A 142 30.13 7.35 0.05
C VAL A 142 29.10 6.59 0.90
N SER A 143 27.91 7.18 1.03
CA SER A 143 26.74 6.62 1.70
C SER A 143 25.68 6.26 0.67
N MET A 144 24.73 5.38 1.05
CA MET A 144 23.67 4.90 0.16
C MET A 144 22.72 6.04 -0.26
N PRO A 145 22.67 6.42 -1.56
CA PRO A 145 21.79 7.48 -2.03
C PRO A 145 20.36 7.02 -2.26
N PHE A 146 19.45 7.99 -2.34
CA PHE A 146 18.12 7.76 -2.88
C PHE A 146 18.16 7.46 -4.37
N GLY A 147 17.27 6.61 -4.85
CA GLY A 147 17.11 6.32 -6.27
C GLY A 147 17.78 5.04 -6.75
N LEU A 148 18.60 4.39 -5.93
CA LEU A 148 19.12 3.05 -6.23
C LEU A 148 18.01 1.98 -6.10
N LYS A 149 18.00 1.03 -7.05
CA LYS A 149 16.96 0.00 -7.17
C LYS A 149 16.74 -0.83 -5.91
N ASN A 150 17.82 -1.19 -5.23
CA ASN A 150 17.80 -2.11 -4.08
C ASN A 150 18.02 -1.39 -2.72
N ALA A 151 18.07 -0.06 -2.70
CA ALA A 151 18.29 0.71 -1.48
C ALA A 151 17.21 0.42 -0.43
N GLY A 152 15.93 0.35 -0.84
CA GLY A 152 14.83 0.00 0.06
C GLY A 152 14.96 -1.39 0.69
N ALA A 153 15.41 -2.39 -0.09
CA ALA A 153 15.62 -3.75 0.42
C ALA A 153 16.78 -3.80 1.44
N THR A 154 17.89 -3.11 1.16
CA THR A 154 19.03 -3.02 2.09
C THR A 154 18.61 -2.32 3.39
N TYR A 155 17.89 -1.20 3.30
CA TYR A 155 17.42 -0.47 4.47
C TYR A 155 16.45 -1.31 5.32
N GLN A 156 15.49 -1.98 4.67
CA GLN A 156 14.53 -2.82 5.37
C GLN A 156 15.21 -4.01 6.07
N ARG A 157 16.19 -4.65 5.41
CA ARG A 157 17.01 -5.73 6.02
C ARG A 157 17.77 -5.21 7.24
N CYS A 158 18.32 -4.01 7.16
CA CYS A 158 18.99 -3.34 8.27
C CYS A 158 18.03 -3.12 9.45
N MET A 159 16.82 -2.58 9.20
CA MET A 159 15.83 -2.35 10.24
C MET A 159 15.39 -3.65 10.91
N LEU A 160 15.17 -4.72 10.16
CA LEU A 160 14.82 -6.03 10.70
C LEU A 160 15.96 -6.59 11.58
N SER A 161 17.21 -6.43 11.15
CA SER A 161 18.38 -6.84 11.96
C SER A 161 18.53 -6.02 13.23
N CYS A 162 18.31 -4.70 13.15
CA CYS A 162 18.48 -3.80 14.30
C CYS A 162 17.42 -4.01 15.38
N PHE A 163 16.16 -4.14 14.99
CA PHE A 163 15.06 -4.27 15.95
C PHE A 163 14.77 -5.72 16.36
N GLY A 164 15.06 -6.71 15.49
CA GLY A 164 14.94 -8.12 15.80
C GLY A 164 13.59 -8.51 16.38
N ASP A 165 13.61 -8.92 17.66
CA ASP A 165 12.46 -9.40 18.43
C ASP A 165 11.37 -8.34 18.72
N LEU A 166 11.65 -7.07 18.54
CA LEU A 166 10.68 -5.98 18.73
C LEU A 166 9.74 -5.83 17.53
N ILE A 167 10.18 -6.23 16.32
CA ILE A 167 9.36 -6.14 15.11
C ILE A 167 8.09 -6.99 15.23
N GLY A 168 6.96 -6.40 14.85
CA GLY A 168 5.65 -7.04 14.95
C GLY A 168 5.01 -6.97 16.35
N ARG A 169 5.81 -6.74 17.40
CA ARG A 169 5.35 -6.63 18.79
C ARG A 169 5.13 -5.18 19.20
N THR A 170 6.22 -4.47 19.44
CA THR A 170 6.22 -3.07 19.90
C THR A 170 6.77 -2.11 18.88
N VAL A 171 7.43 -2.59 17.83
CA VAL A 171 8.00 -1.78 16.75
C VAL A 171 7.53 -2.30 15.40
N GLU A 172 7.15 -1.38 14.53
CA GLU A 172 7.04 -1.62 13.10
C GLU A 172 8.04 -0.73 12.36
N ALA A 173 8.60 -1.25 11.28
CA ALA A 173 9.52 -0.49 10.45
C ALA A 173 9.21 -0.69 8.96
N TYR A 174 9.02 0.40 8.25
CA TYR A 174 8.83 0.40 6.81
C TYR A 174 9.66 1.50 6.17
N VAL A 175 10.77 1.09 5.58
CA VAL A 175 11.74 2.03 5.01
C VAL A 175 12.09 3.11 6.04
N ASP A 176 11.85 4.38 5.79
CA ASP A 176 12.21 5.51 6.67
C ASP A 176 11.28 5.68 7.90
N ASP A 177 10.10 5.04 7.89
CA ASP A 177 9.10 5.16 8.96
C ASP A 177 9.31 4.07 10.02
N ILE A 178 9.58 4.47 11.26
CA ILE A 178 9.68 3.60 12.43
C ILE A 178 8.53 3.96 13.38
N ILE A 179 7.73 2.97 13.76
CA ILE A 179 6.57 3.17 14.62
C ILE A 179 6.78 2.37 15.91
N VAL A 180 6.69 3.02 17.05
CA VAL A 180 6.56 2.35 18.34
C VAL A 180 5.09 2.33 18.72
N LYS A 181 4.57 1.16 19.01
CA LYS A 181 3.17 0.91 19.31
C LYS A 181 3.03 0.23 20.66
N SER A 182 2.19 0.78 21.55
CA SER A 182 1.91 0.20 22.86
C SER A 182 0.42 -0.05 23.00
N LYS A 183 0.05 -1.30 23.33
CA LYS A 183 -1.35 -1.68 23.53
C LYS A 183 -1.98 -0.95 24.72
N ARG A 184 -1.15 -0.61 25.71
CA ARG A 184 -1.53 0.14 26.90
C ARG A 184 -0.58 1.32 27.08
N ALA A 185 -1.14 2.45 27.49
CA ALA A 185 -0.35 3.69 27.64
C ALA A 185 0.75 3.58 28.73
N ASP A 186 0.53 2.79 29.78
CA ASP A 186 1.49 2.56 30.87
C ASP A 186 2.76 1.81 30.42
N HIS A 187 2.71 1.05 29.31
CA HIS A 187 3.85 0.35 28.74
C HIS A 187 4.73 1.21 27.82
N LEU A 188 4.26 2.38 27.39
CA LEU A 188 4.91 3.19 26.37
C LEU A 188 6.38 3.52 26.71
N VAL A 189 6.66 3.92 27.95
CA VAL A 189 8.02 4.30 28.36
C VAL A 189 8.97 3.13 28.23
N THR A 190 8.58 1.96 28.70
CA THR A 190 9.38 0.73 28.61
C THR A 190 9.62 0.30 27.16
N ASP A 191 8.62 0.41 26.31
CA ASP A 191 8.72 0.08 24.87
C ASP A 191 9.65 1.07 24.15
N LEU A 192 9.60 2.36 24.49
CA LEU A 192 10.51 3.37 23.99
C LEU A 192 11.95 3.15 24.47
N GLU A 193 12.17 2.83 25.74
CA GLU A 193 13.51 2.53 26.28
C GLU A 193 14.17 1.37 25.54
N ARG A 194 13.44 0.29 25.30
CA ARG A 194 13.91 -0.85 24.50
C ARG A 194 14.24 -0.45 23.07
N THR A 195 13.36 0.33 22.46
CA THR A 195 13.56 0.85 21.09
C THR A 195 14.79 1.74 21.00
N PHE A 196 14.96 2.70 21.93
CA PHE A 196 16.12 3.57 21.95
C PHE A 196 17.42 2.84 22.26
N ALA A 197 17.38 1.79 23.09
CA ALA A 197 18.54 0.93 23.32
C ALA A 197 19.01 0.27 22.01
N LYS A 198 18.08 -0.28 21.21
CA LYS A 198 18.40 -0.86 19.89
C LYS A 198 18.93 0.18 18.91
N LEU A 199 18.32 1.37 18.85
CA LEU A 199 18.78 2.48 18.00
C LEU A 199 20.20 2.91 18.35
N ARG A 200 20.52 3.07 19.65
CA ARG A 200 21.87 3.43 20.13
C ARG A 200 22.88 2.36 19.82
N ALA A 201 22.56 1.09 20.07
CA ALA A 201 23.45 -0.04 19.81
C ALA A 201 23.85 -0.14 18.34
N ASN A 202 22.96 0.24 17.42
CA ASN A 202 23.17 0.19 15.98
C ASN A 202 23.55 1.54 15.36
N GLY A 203 23.77 2.60 16.16
CA GLY A 203 24.19 3.92 15.69
C GLY A 203 23.16 4.67 14.85
N ILE A 204 21.88 4.26 14.88
CA ILE A 204 20.80 4.89 14.12
C ILE A 204 20.43 6.24 14.76
N LYS A 205 20.40 7.28 13.93
CA LYS A 205 20.04 8.64 14.37
C LYS A 205 18.63 9.00 13.89
N LEU A 206 17.85 9.55 14.81
CA LEU A 206 16.52 10.10 14.56
C LEU A 206 16.58 11.60 14.29
N ASN A 207 15.53 12.09 13.62
CA ASN A 207 15.27 13.50 13.44
C ASN A 207 14.25 13.99 14.48
N PRO A 208 14.67 14.65 15.58
CA PRO A 208 13.76 15.04 16.66
C PRO A 208 12.61 15.94 16.21
N GLU A 209 12.85 16.81 15.21
CA GLU A 209 11.85 17.75 14.69
C GLU A 209 10.68 17.07 13.98
N LYS A 210 10.87 15.84 13.53
CA LYS A 210 9.85 15.06 12.82
C LYS A 210 9.31 13.88 13.62
N CYS A 211 9.93 13.58 14.77
CA CYS A 211 9.43 12.53 15.65
C CYS A 211 8.20 13.02 16.42
N VAL A 212 7.22 12.13 16.57
CA VAL A 212 6.00 12.40 17.33
C VAL A 212 5.85 11.30 18.37
N PHE A 213 5.65 11.67 19.63
CA PHE A 213 5.62 10.74 20.74
C PHE A 213 4.28 10.76 21.48
N GLY A 214 3.83 9.59 21.93
CA GLY A 214 2.72 9.46 22.86
C GLY A 214 1.37 9.95 22.33
N VAL A 215 1.07 9.73 21.05
CA VAL A 215 -0.19 10.16 20.44
C VAL A 215 -1.19 9.01 20.33
N PRO A 216 -2.51 9.25 20.55
CA PRO A 216 -3.54 8.23 20.44
C PRO A 216 -3.87 7.88 18.97
N ARG A 217 -3.46 8.72 18.03
CA ARG A 217 -3.68 8.52 16.59
C ARG A 217 -2.61 9.22 15.76
N GLY A 218 -2.33 8.68 14.57
CA GLY A 218 -1.37 9.31 13.67
C GLY A 218 -1.45 8.80 12.24
N MET A 219 -0.72 9.46 11.37
CA MET A 219 -0.64 9.09 9.94
C MET A 219 0.44 8.05 9.73
N LEU A 220 0.07 6.90 9.18
CA LEU A 220 0.97 5.80 8.86
C LEU A 220 0.73 5.35 7.42
N LEU A 221 1.76 5.42 6.58
CA LEU A 221 1.76 4.93 5.18
C LEU A 221 0.53 5.37 4.36
N GLY A 222 0.01 6.57 4.68
CA GLY A 222 -1.13 7.17 3.99
C GLY A 222 -2.50 6.78 4.52
N PHE A 223 -2.57 6.20 5.73
CA PHE A 223 -3.78 5.93 6.53
C PHE A 223 -3.69 6.65 7.87
N ILE A 224 -4.82 6.88 8.51
CA ILE A 224 -4.86 7.26 9.93
C ILE A 224 -5.06 5.99 10.74
N VAL A 225 -4.19 5.75 11.71
CA VAL A 225 -4.28 4.62 12.64
C VAL A 225 -4.54 5.13 14.06
N SER A 226 -5.37 4.41 14.79
CA SER A 226 -5.74 4.71 16.18
C SER A 226 -6.20 3.44 16.87
N GLU A 227 -6.50 3.51 18.17
CA GLU A 227 -7.15 2.43 18.92
C GLU A 227 -8.50 2.01 18.30
N ARG A 228 -9.26 2.98 17.77
CA ARG A 228 -10.56 2.73 17.13
C ARG A 228 -10.49 1.95 15.83
N GLY A 229 -9.34 1.91 15.20
CA GLY A 229 -9.18 1.26 13.91
C GLY A 229 -8.38 2.09 12.90
N ILE A 230 -8.62 1.82 11.62
CA ILE A 230 -7.95 2.41 10.47
C ILE A 230 -8.94 3.32 9.75
N GLU A 231 -8.55 4.58 9.57
CA GLU A 231 -9.37 5.60 8.91
C GLU A 231 -8.72 6.07 7.60
N ALA A 232 -9.55 6.49 6.66
CA ALA A 232 -9.09 7.07 5.41
C ALA A 232 -8.38 8.42 5.65
N ASN A 233 -7.31 8.67 4.90
CA ASN A 233 -6.55 9.92 5.01
C ASN A 233 -7.40 11.14 4.58
N PRO A 234 -7.60 12.13 5.48
CA PRO A 234 -8.41 13.33 5.20
C PRO A 234 -7.89 14.16 4.01
N GLU A 235 -6.56 14.21 3.79
CA GLU A 235 -5.98 14.92 2.64
C GLU A 235 -6.40 14.25 1.32
N LYS A 236 -6.41 12.90 1.28
CA LYS A 236 -6.85 12.16 0.08
C LYS A 236 -8.35 12.35 -0.17
N ILE A 237 -9.16 12.32 0.88
CA ILE A 237 -10.61 12.63 0.79
C ILE A 237 -10.80 14.04 0.27
N SER A 238 -10.15 15.03 0.87
CA SER A 238 -10.22 16.43 0.48
C SER A 238 -9.80 16.66 -0.98
N ALA A 239 -8.80 15.92 -1.46
CA ALA A 239 -8.36 15.98 -2.85
C ALA A 239 -9.48 15.57 -3.83
N ILE A 240 -10.34 14.59 -3.46
CA ILE A 240 -11.47 14.16 -4.28
C ILE A 240 -12.65 15.12 -4.13
N THR A 241 -13.01 15.50 -2.90
CA THR A 241 -14.19 16.34 -2.64
C THR A 241 -14.08 17.73 -3.24
N ARG A 242 -12.86 18.28 -3.34
CA ARG A 242 -12.57 19.58 -3.99
C ARG A 242 -12.47 19.52 -5.51
N MET A 243 -12.51 18.33 -6.14
CA MET A 243 -12.49 18.25 -7.59
C MET A 243 -13.80 18.77 -8.19
N GLY A 244 -13.67 19.70 -9.14
CA GLY A 244 -14.77 20.19 -9.97
C GLY A 244 -15.02 19.28 -11.18
N PRO A 245 -15.87 19.74 -12.14
CA PRO A 245 -16.08 19.03 -13.40
C PRO A 245 -14.76 18.76 -14.13
N ILE A 246 -14.63 17.56 -14.68
CA ILE A 246 -13.39 17.10 -15.31
C ILE A 246 -13.45 17.41 -16.82
N GLN A 247 -12.43 18.10 -17.32
CA GLN A 247 -12.39 18.60 -18.70
C GLN A 247 -11.61 17.69 -19.67
N ASN A 248 -10.87 16.71 -19.15
CA ASN A 248 -10.02 15.85 -19.98
C ASN A 248 -9.71 14.50 -19.32
N ILE A 249 -9.19 13.56 -20.11
CA ILE A 249 -8.84 12.20 -19.66
C ILE A 249 -7.80 12.18 -18.52
N LYS A 250 -6.88 13.16 -18.45
CA LYS A 250 -5.91 13.26 -17.35
C LYS A 250 -6.60 13.55 -16.03
N GLY A 251 -7.67 14.34 -16.03
CA GLY A 251 -8.52 14.57 -14.88
C GLY A 251 -9.19 13.28 -14.40
N VAL A 252 -9.71 12.45 -15.33
CA VAL A 252 -10.28 11.13 -15.01
C VAL A 252 -9.22 10.21 -14.43
N GLN A 253 -8.04 10.15 -15.02
CA GLN A 253 -6.92 9.36 -14.50
C GLN A 253 -6.51 9.79 -13.08
N ARG A 254 -6.52 11.09 -12.83
CA ARG A 254 -6.22 11.63 -11.50
C ARG A 254 -7.26 11.19 -10.46
N ILE A 255 -8.56 11.31 -10.76
CA ILE A 255 -9.59 10.93 -9.80
C ILE A 255 -9.62 9.42 -9.57
N THR A 256 -9.55 8.61 -10.64
CA THR A 256 -9.52 7.15 -10.51
C THR A 256 -8.29 6.67 -9.74
N GLY A 257 -7.14 7.33 -9.89
CA GLY A 257 -5.96 7.10 -9.08
C GLY A 257 -6.17 7.45 -7.59
N CYS A 258 -6.84 8.57 -7.29
CA CYS A 258 -7.20 8.93 -5.92
C CYS A 258 -8.20 7.91 -5.32
N LEU A 259 -9.19 7.46 -6.09
CA LEU A 259 -10.16 6.44 -5.67
C LEU A 259 -9.49 5.08 -5.42
N ALA A 260 -8.55 4.69 -6.25
CA ALA A 260 -7.76 3.46 -6.04
C ALA A 260 -7.00 3.49 -4.71
N ALA A 261 -6.46 4.66 -4.32
CA ALA A 261 -5.77 4.83 -3.04
C ALA A 261 -6.70 4.79 -1.80
N LEU A 262 -8.02 4.94 -1.99
CA LEU A 262 -9.06 4.85 -0.96
C LEU A 262 -9.95 3.61 -1.12
N SER A 263 -9.62 2.71 -2.07
CA SER A 263 -10.47 1.57 -2.44
C SER A 263 -10.78 0.64 -1.26
N ARG A 264 -9.86 0.51 -0.29
CA ARG A 264 -10.06 -0.28 0.92
C ARG A 264 -11.26 0.17 1.74
N PHE A 265 -11.63 1.47 1.68
CA PHE A 265 -12.71 2.07 2.47
C PHE A 265 -14.03 2.16 1.72
N ILE A 266 -14.03 2.00 0.40
CA ILE A 266 -15.21 2.25 -0.43
C ILE A 266 -15.85 0.94 -0.83
N SER A 267 -17.00 0.65 -0.24
CA SER A 267 -17.81 -0.49 -0.65
C SER A 267 -18.28 -0.33 -2.09
N ARG A 268 -18.22 -1.42 -2.90
CA ARG A 268 -18.71 -1.46 -4.28
C ARG A 268 -18.14 -0.34 -5.18
N LEU A 269 -16.87 0.04 -4.95
CA LEU A 269 -16.23 1.12 -5.71
C LEU A 269 -16.32 0.95 -7.22
N GLY A 270 -16.19 -0.28 -7.73
CA GLY A 270 -16.28 -0.57 -9.15
C GLY A 270 -17.64 -0.22 -9.76
N GLU A 271 -18.72 -0.40 -9.00
CA GLU A 271 -20.08 -0.08 -9.44
C GLU A 271 -20.31 1.42 -9.36
N ARG A 272 -20.02 2.02 -8.19
CA ARG A 272 -20.15 3.47 -7.96
C ARG A 272 -19.32 4.31 -8.94
N GLY A 273 -18.12 3.82 -9.28
CA GLY A 273 -17.18 4.49 -10.19
C GLY A 273 -17.24 4.01 -11.64
N LEU A 274 -18.15 3.10 -11.99
CA LEU A 274 -18.19 2.50 -13.33
C LEU A 274 -18.24 3.53 -14.47
N PRO A 275 -19.08 4.61 -14.40
CA PRO A 275 -19.08 5.64 -15.42
C PRO A 275 -17.72 6.33 -15.58
N LEU A 276 -16.98 6.56 -14.47
CA LEU A 276 -15.65 7.14 -14.50
C LEU A 276 -14.64 6.20 -15.15
N TYR A 277 -14.69 4.91 -14.85
CA TYR A 277 -13.79 3.92 -15.44
C TYR A 277 -14.06 3.70 -16.93
N ARG A 278 -15.31 3.84 -17.39
CA ARG A 278 -15.66 3.79 -18.81
C ARG A 278 -14.98 4.90 -19.60
N LEU A 279 -14.85 6.11 -19.04
CA LEU A 279 -14.17 7.24 -19.68
C LEU A 279 -12.65 7.02 -19.85
N LEU A 280 -12.05 6.04 -19.19
CA LEU A 280 -10.64 5.67 -19.40
C LEU A 280 -10.42 4.79 -20.64
N LYS A 281 -11.49 4.18 -21.20
CA LYS A 281 -11.39 3.45 -22.46
C LYS A 281 -11.08 4.46 -23.57
N LYS A 282 -10.20 4.08 -24.50
CA LYS A 282 -9.84 4.94 -25.64
C LYS A 282 -11.08 5.23 -26.48
N THR A 283 -11.46 6.50 -26.53
CA THR A 283 -12.46 7.06 -27.43
C THR A 283 -11.81 8.21 -28.20
N ASP A 284 -12.26 8.44 -29.41
CA ASP A 284 -11.69 9.50 -30.27
C ASP A 284 -11.95 10.91 -29.72
N ARG A 285 -13.00 11.07 -28.90
CA ARG A 285 -13.36 12.35 -28.28
C ARG A 285 -13.69 12.14 -26.81
N PHE A 286 -13.10 12.95 -25.94
CA PHE A 286 -13.46 13.00 -24.51
C PHE A 286 -14.76 13.79 -24.31
N GLU A 287 -15.72 13.19 -23.62
CA GLU A 287 -16.96 13.83 -23.20
C GLU A 287 -17.26 13.52 -21.73
N TRP A 288 -17.48 14.56 -20.93
CA TRP A 288 -17.88 14.42 -19.54
C TRP A 288 -19.39 14.26 -19.45
N THR A 289 -19.87 13.06 -19.18
CA THR A 289 -21.29 12.71 -19.19
C THR A 289 -21.98 13.05 -17.86
N ALA A 290 -23.31 13.21 -17.89
CA ALA A 290 -24.12 13.39 -16.67
C ALA A 290 -23.97 12.19 -15.71
N GLU A 291 -23.89 10.96 -16.23
CA GLU A 291 -23.66 9.76 -15.45
C GLU A 291 -22.31 9.80 -14.71
N ALA A 292 -21.27 10.31 -15.37
CA ALA A 292 -19.95 10.45 -14.74
C ALA A 292 -19.95 11.50 -13.63
N GLN A 293 -20.71 12.59 -13.81
CA GLN A 293 -20.90 13.61 -12.78
C GLN A 293 -21.65 13.04 -11.57
N GLU A 294 -22.73 12.31 -11.80
CA GLU A 294 -23.51 11.68 -10.73
C GLU A 294 -22.69 10.65 -9.97
N ALA A 295 -21.91 9.82 -10.67
CA ALA A 295 -20.97 8.86 -10.05
C ALA A 295 -19.94 9.58 -9.17
N LEU A 296 -19.38 10.70 -9.64
CA LEU A 296 -18.46 11.52 -8.87
C LEU A 296 -19.13 12.06 -7.59
N ASP A 297 -20.34 12.60 -7.72
CA ASP A 297 -21.07 13.17 -6.57
C ASP A 297 -21.52 12.10 -5.58
N MET A 298 -21.89 10.91 -6.04
CA MET A 298 -22.15 9.75 -5.19
C MET A 298 -20.94 9.35 -4.38
N VAL A 299 -19.77 9.25 -5.02
CA VAL A 299 -18.52 8.92 -4.33
C VAL A 299 -18.12 10.02 -3.34
N LYS A 300 -18.30 11.30 -3.69
CA LYS A 300 -18.06 12.42 -2.77
C LYS A 300 -18.95 12.34 -1.53
N ARG A 301 -20.24 12.06 -1.71
CA ARG A 301 -21.19 11.86 -0.58
C ARG A 301 -20.76 10.70 0.31
N PHE A 302 -20.39 9.56 -0.27
CA PHE A 302 -19.89 8.42 0.51
C PHE A 302 -18.65 8.78 1.33
N LEU A 303 -17.71 9.54 0.75
CA LEU A 303 -16.47 9.96 1.41
C LEU A 303 -16.65 11.03 2.48
N THR A 304 -17.86 11.59 2.69
CA THR A 304 -18.12 12.50 3.83
C THR A 304 -18.05 11.75 5.17
N LYS A 305 -18.43 10.48 5.20
CA LYS A 305 -18.40 9.61 6.40
C LYS A 305 -17.88 8.21 6.02
N PRO A 306 -16.59 8.07 5.68
CA PRO A 306 -16.05 6.77 5.34
C PRO A 306 -16.06 5.86 6.58
N PRO A 307 -16.24 4.55 6.41
CA PRO A 307 -16.21 3.62 7.54
C PRO A 307 -14.81 3.58 8.17
N VAL A 308 -14.77 3.35 9.48
CA VAL A 308 -13.55 2.96 10.18
C VAL A 308 -13.39 1.46 9.98
N LEU A 309 -12.24 1.03 9.48
CA LEU A 309 -11.90 -0.38 9.31
C LEU A 309 -11.24 -0.91 10.58
N VAL A 310 -11.53 -2.16 10.91
CA VAL A 310 -11.02 -2.80 12.12
C VAL A 310 -10.14 -3.98 11.72
N PRO A 311 -8.86 -4.04 12.17
CA PRO A 311 -8.02 -5.20 11.90
C PRO A 311 -8.56 -6.42 12.66
N PRO A 312 -8.44 -7.63 12.09
CA PRO A 312 -8.79 -8.84 12.81
C PRO A 312 -7.78 -9.13 13.93
N CYS A 313 -8.24 -9.74 15.01
CA CYS A 313 -7.38 -10.30 16.04
C CYS A 313 -6.81 -11.65 15.59
N ASP A 314 -5.69 -12.09 16.17
CA ASP A 314 -5.04 -13.35 15.81
C ASP A 314 -6.02 -14.54 15.89
N GLY A 315 -6.16 -15.28 14.80
CA GLY A 315 -7.05 -16.43 14.70
C GLY A 315 -8.56 -16.12 14.64
N GLU A 316 -8.96 -14.84 14.64
CA GLU A 316 -10.37 -14.42 14.55
C GLU A 316 -10.98 -14.88 13.22
N SER A 317 -12.21 -15.42 13.26
CA SER A 317 -12.94 -15.84 12.08
C SER A 317 -13.43 -14.65 11.25
N LEU A 318 -13.22 -14.71 9.94
CA LEU A 318 -13.61 -13.66 9.00
C LEU A 318 -14.82 -14.11 8.17
N LEU A 319 -15.76 -13.20 7.98
CA LEU A 319 -16.88 -13.36 7.06
C LEU A 319 -16.58 -12.65 5.75
N LEU A 320 -16.73 -13.34 4.64
CA LEU A 320 -16.57 -12.79 3.30
C LEU A 320 -17.91 -12.69 2.60
N TYR A 321 -18.43 -11.49 2.48
CA TYR A 321 -19.59 -11.19 1.65
C TYR A 321 -19.15 -10.89 0.23
N ILE A 322 -19.86 -11.46 -0.74
CA ILE A 322 -19.52 -11.36 -2.17
C ILE A 322 -20.68 -10.87 -3.00
N SER A 323 -20.36 -10.17 -4.07
CA SER A 323 -21.30 -9.59 -5.03
C SER A 323 -20.78 -9.66 -6.45
N ALA A 324 -21.69 -9.91 -7.40
CA ALA A 324 -21.38 -9.85 -8.81
C ALA A 324 -22.55 -9.31 -9.61
N THR A 325 -22.29 -8.26 -10.38
CA THR A 325 -23.20 -7.71 -11.39
C THR A 325 -22.78 -8.16 -12.79
N THR A 326 -23.40 -7.63 -13.81
CA THR A 326 -23.01 -7.90 -15.20
C THR A 326 -21.57 -7.44 -15.50
N GLN A 327 -21.09 -6.35 -14.88
CA GLN A 327 -19.83 -5.68 -15.22
C GLN A 327 -18.84 -5.55 -14.05
N VAL A 328 -19.26 -5.79 -12.81
CA VAL A 328 -18.45 -5.55 -11.61
C VAL A 328 -18.59 -6.71 -10.65
N VAL A 329 -17.50 -7.01 -9.97
CA VAL A 329 -17.50 -7.92 -8.81
C VAL A 329 -16.99 -7.17 -7.59
N SER A 330 -17.58 -7.45 -6.43
CA SER A 330 -17.23 -6.78 -5.18
C SER A 330 -17.26 -7.74 -4.00
N SER A 331 -16.41 -7.51 -3.02
CA SER A 331 -16.43 -8.24 -1.76
C SER A 331 -16.19 -7.33 -0.56
N ALA A 332 -16.68 -7.78 0.60
CA ALA A 332 -16.44 -7.16 1.89
C ALA A 332 -15.97 -8.22 2.88
N LEU A 333 -14.77 -8.03 3.42
CA LEU A 333 -14.21 -8.84 4.50
C LEU A 333 -14.58 -8.20 5.84
N ILE A 334 -15.13 -8.99 6.76
CA ILE A 334 -15.82 -8.52 7.97
C ILE A 334 -15.41 -9.37 9.16
N VAL A 335 -15.29 -8.76 10.33
CA VAL A 335 -15.25 -9.44 11.64
C VAL A 335 -16.57 -9.24 12.38
N GLU A 336 -16.92 -10.19 13.21
CA GLU A 336 -18.13 -10.15 14.03
C GLU A 336 -17.77 -10.23 15.51
N ARG A 337 -17.99 -9.14 16.27
CA ARG A 337 -17.57 -8.99 17.66
C ARG A 337 -18.73 -8.64 18.57
N GLU A 338 -18.63 -9.09 19.81
CA GLU A 338 -19.47 -8.60 20.89
C GLU A 338 -19.00 -7.20 21.30
N GLU A 339 -19.90 -6.24 21.33
CA GLU A 339 -19.60 -4.87 21.74
C GLU A 339 -20.55 -4.46 22.87
N GLU A 340 -20.00 -3.73 23.84
CA GLU A 340 -20.77 -3.25 25.00
C GLU A 340 -21.95 -2.36 24.54
N GLY A 341 -23.11 -2.60 25.10
CA GLY A 341 -24.35 -1.89 24.71
C GLY A 341 -25.10 -2.47 23.52
N HIS A 342 -24.59 -3.55 22.88
CA HIS A 342 -25.27 -4.24 21.78
C HIS A 342 -25.75 -5.63 22.18
N ALA A 343 -27.06 -5.93 21.95
CA ALA A 343 -27.63 -7.24 22.23
C ALA A 343 -27.13 -8.38 21.31
N PHE A 344 -26.60 -8.03 20.18
CA PHE A 344 -26.07 -8.95 19.18
C PHE A 344 -24.65 -8.57 18.75
N LYS A 345 -23.91 -9.53 18.25
CA LYS A 345 -22.57 -9.28 17.67
C LYS A 345 -22.65 -8.22 16.57
N VAL A 346 -21.75 -7.26 16.63
CA VAL A 346 -21.62 -6.18 15.65
C VAL A 346 -20.65 -6.60 14.56
N GLN A 347 -21.03 -6.38 13.32
CA GLN A 347 -20.18 -6.64 12.15
C GLN A 347 -19.40 -5.39 11.81
N ARG A 348 -18.07 -5.51 11.79
CA ARG A 348 -17.12 -4.43 11.46
C ARG A 348 -16.36 -4.74 10.19
N PRO A 349 -16.28 -3.79 9.23
CA PRO A 349 -15.53 -4.01 8.01
C PRO A 349 -14.01 -4.03 8.25
N VAL A 350 -13.33 -5.00 7.64
CA VAL A 350 -11.88 -5.12 7.60
C VAL A 350 -11.34 -4.56 6.28
N TYR A 351 -11.98 -4.96 5.18
CA TYR A 351 -11.52 -4.59 3.84
C TYR A 351 -12.62 -4.68 2.80
N PHE A 352 -12.68 -3.70 1.90
CA PHE A 352 -13.53 -3.78 0.70
C PHE A 352 -12.70 -4.00 -0.54
N ILE A 353 -13.15 -4.87 -1.44
CA ILE A 353 -12.56 -5.07 -2.76
C ILE A 353 -13.65 -4.88 -3.81
N SER A 354 -13.29 -4.23 -4.90
CA SER A 354 -14.15 -4.14 -6.08
C SER A 354 -13.29 -4.15 -7.35
N GLU A 355 -13.79 -4.80 -8.41
CA GLU A 355 -13.11 -4.89 -9.70
C GLU A 355 -14.12 -4.78 -10.84
N VAL A 356 -13.85 -3.87 -11.78
CA VAL A 356 -14.60 -3.79 -13.03
C VAL A 356 -14.10 -4.91 -13.95
N LEU A 357 -15.02 -5.74 -14.42
CA LEU A 357 -14.70 -6.89 -15.25
C LEU A 357 -14.25 -6.45 -16.67
N SER A 358 -13.22 -7.11 -17.17
CA SER A 358 -12.86 -7.00 -18.59
C SER A 358 -13.93 -7.64 -19.49
N ASP A 359 -13.99 -7.22 -20.76
CA ASP A 359 -15.00 -7.70 -21.71
C ASP A 359 -15.07 -9.24 -21.83
N SER A 360 -13.95 -9.94 -21.63
CA SER A 360 -13.93 -11.40 -21.59
C SER A 360 -14.58 -11.98 -20.32
N LYS A 361 -14.44 -11.29 -19.17
CA LYS A 361 -14.97 -11.73 -17.87
C LYS A 361 -16.44 -11.35 -17.69
N THR A 362 -16.96 -10.35 -18.40
CA THR A 362 -18.39 -10.00 -18.36
C THR A 362 -19.27 -11.15 -18.84
N ARG A 363 -18.74 -12.01 -19.72
CA ARG A 363 -19.42 -13.20 -20.26
C ARG A 363 -19.43 -14.41 -19.33
N TYR A 364 -18.83 -14.34 -18.13
CA TYR A 364 -18.90 -15.41 -17.15
C TYR A 364 -20.33 -15.57 -16.63
N SER A 365 -20.74 -16.82 -16.36
CA SER A 365 -21.99 -17.08 -15.65
C SER A 365 -21.95 -16.45 -14.25
N GLN A 366 -23.12 -16.27 -13.64
CA GLN A 366 -23.23 -15.66 -12.31
C GLN A 366 -22.38 -16.42 -11.28
N ILE A 367 -22.47 -17.75 -11.27
CA ILE A 367 -21.67 -18.63 -10.40
C ILE A 367 -20.16 -18.41 -10.64
N GLN A 368 -19.75 -18.35 -11.90
CA GLN A 368 -18.34 -18.10 -12.24
C GLN A 368 -17.87 -16.71 -11.78
N LYS A 369 -18.71 -15.67 -11.88
CA LYS A 369 -18.37 -14.33 -11.36
C LYS A 369 -18.23 -14.33 -9.85
N LEU A 370 -19.11 -15.00 -9.13
CA LEU A 370 -19.05 -15.13 -7.68
C LEU A 370 -17.82 -15.91 -7.23
N LEU A 371 -17.51 -17.05 -7.86
CA LEU A 371 -16.26 -17.79 -7.60
C LEU A 371 -15.03 -16.95 -7.91
N TYR A 372 -15.06 -16.20 -9.03
CA TYR A 372 -14.00 -15.28 -9.38
C TYR A 372 -13.82 -14.18 -8.31
N THR A 373 -14.92 -13.71 -7.70
CA THR A 373 -14.87 -12.73 -6.60
C THR A 373 -14.13 -13.30 -5.39
N VAL A 374 -14.43 -14.53 -4.97
CA VAL A 374 -13.69 -15.19 -3.88
C VAL A 374 -12.21 -15.32 -4.24
N LEU A 375 -11.92 -15.77 -5.46
CA LEU A 375 -10.57 -15.98 -5.96
C LEU A 375 -9.72 -14.68 -5.94
N ILE A 376 -10.25 -13.58 -6.49
CA ILE A 376 -9.50 -12.31 -6.51
C ILE A 376 -9.31 -11.74 -5.11
N THR A 377 -10.30 -11.94 -4.23
CA THR A 377 -10.20 -11.53 -2.83
C THR A 377 -9.09 -12.31 -2.13
N LYS A 378 -9.08 -13.63 -2.25
CA LYS A 378 -8.01 -14.49 -1.73
C LYS A 378 -6.63 -14.05 -2.24
N ARG A 379 -6.48 -13.83 -3.55
CA ARG A 379 -5.21 -13.42 -4.15
C ARG A 379 -4.72 -12.04 -3.65
N LYS A 380 -5.63 -11.08 -3.53
CA LYS A 380 -5.30 -9.73 -3.03
C LYS A 380 -5.02 -9.72 -1.54
N LEU A 381 -5.81 -10.45 -0.76
CA LEU A 381 -5.77 -10.48 0.70
C LEU A 381 -5.21 -11.80 1.25
N ARG A 382 -4.24 -12.39 0.56
CA ARG A 382 -3.65 -13.70 0.87
C ARG A 382 -3.26 -13.84 2.35
N HIS A 383 -2.68 -12.80 2.94
CA HIS A 383 -2.25 -12.80 4.34
C HIS A 383 -3.39 -12.99 5.35
N TYR A 384 -4.61 -12.50 5.05
CA TYR A 384 -5.76 -12.79 5.92
C TYR A 384 -6.23 -14.25 5.78
N PHE A 385 -6.25 -14.77 4.55
CA PHE A 385 -6.65 -16.16 4.32
C PHE A 385 -5.66 -17.18 4.87
N GLU A 386 -4.38 -16.82 4.99
CA GLU A 386 -3.33 -17.67 5.58
C GLU A 386 -3.36 -17.65 7.11
N SER A 387 -3.83 -16.57 7.73
CA SER A 387 -3.78 -16.36 9.19
C SER A 387 -5.13 -16.54 9.89
N HIS A 388 -6.24 -16.55 9.14
CA HIS A 388 -7.59 -16.53 9.70
C HIS A 388 -8.52 -17.53 8.98
N PRO A 389 -9.43 -18.21 9.72
CA PRO A 389 -10.52 -18.95 9.09
C PRO A 389 -11.44 -17.99 8.34
N VAL A 390 -11.74 -18.28 7.06
CA VAL A 390 -12.61 -17.44 6.24
C VAL A 390 -13.87 -18.18 5.86
N THR A 391 -15.02 -17.58 6.13
CA THR A 391 -16.34 -18.10 5.78
C THR A 391 -17.00 -17.22 4.72
N VAL A 392 -17.25 -17.77 3.54
CA VAL A 392 -17.96 -17.09 2.45
C VAL A 392 -19.46 -17.14 2.72
N VAL A 393 -20.09 -15.97 2.79
CA VAL A 393 -21.54 -15.83 3.02
C VAL A 393 -22.23 -15.57 1.68
N THR A 394 -23.03 -16.54 1.22
CA THR A 394 -23.66 -16.49 -0.11
C THR A 394 -24.94 -17.31 -0.14
N SER A 395 -25.92 -16.88 -0.95
CA SER A 395 -27.14 -17.66 -1.23
C SER A 395 -26.97 -18.65 -2.39
N PHE A 396 -25.79 -18.69 -3.04
CA PHE A 396 -25.49 -19.59 -4.14
C PHE A 396 -24.73 -20.82 -3.65
N PRO A 397 -24.90 -22.00 -4.27
CA PRO A 397 -24.28 -23.26 -3.85
C PRO A 397 -22.79 -23.33 -4.22
N LEU A 398 -22.01 -22.30 -3.88
CA LEU A 398 -20.59 -22.21 -4.25
C LEU A 398 -19.75 -23.31 -3.61
N GLY A 399 -20.10 -23.72 -2.40
CA GLY A 399 -19.41 -24.81 -1.69
C GLY A 399 -19.52 -26.16 -2.44
N GLU A 400 -20.67 -26.44 -3.01
CA GLU A 400 -20.89 -27.64 -3.84
C GLU A 400 -20.11 -27.56 -5.14
N VAL A 401 -20.15 -26.40 -5.81
CA VAL A 401 -19.41 -26.17 -7.07
C VAL A 401 -17.89 -26.32 -6.87
N VAL A 402 -17.36 -25.84 -5.74
CA VAL A 402 -15.92 -25.96 -5.41
C VAL A 402 -15.55 -27.42 -5.13
N ARG A 403 -16.42 -28.19 -4.48
CA ARG A 403 -16.17 -29.60 -4.13
C ARG A 403 -16.52 -30.59 -5.26
N SER A 404 -17.20 -30.15 -6.32
CA SER A 404 -17.62 -31.00 -7.43
C SER A 404 -16.40 -31.51 -8.21
N HIS A 405 -16.35 -32.86 -8.36
CA HIS A 405 -15.36 -33.54 -9.19
C HIS A 405 -15.62 -33.34 -10.70
N ASP A 406 -16.84 -32.95 -11.07
CA ASP A 406 -17.25 -32.70 -12.46
C ASP A 406 -16.94 -31.30 -12.95
N ALA A 407 -16.30 -30.46 -12.10
CA ALA A 407 -15.87 -29.12 -12.49
C ALA A 407 -14.87 -29.21 -13.65
N MET A 408 -15.18 -28.57 -14.78
CA MET A 408 -14.33 -28.57 -15.96
C MET A 408 -13.67 -27.21 -16.23
N GLY A 409 -12.52 -27.25 -16.87
CA GLY A 409 -11.86 -26.09 -17.43
C GLY A 409 -11.39 -25.08 -16.37
N ARG A 410 -11.87 -23.86 -16.47
CA ARG A 410 -11.48 -22.73 -15.61
C ARG A 410 -11.97 -22.91 -14.18
N THR A 411 -13.18 -23.39 -14.00
CA THR A 411 -13.82 -23.59 -12.70
C THR A 411 -13.05 -24.62 -11.87
N ALA A 412 -12.58 -25.69 -12.47
CA ALA A 412 -11.74 -26.69 -11.81
C ALA A 412 -10.43 -26.09 -11.27
N LYS A 413 -9.76 -25.26 -12.08
CA LYS A 413 -8.53 -24.59 -11.64
C LYS A 413 -8.78 -23.65 -10.47
N TRP A 414 -9.88 -22.92 -10.47
CA TRP A 414 -10.25 -22.02 -9.37
C TRP A 414 -10.65 -22.82 -8.13
N ALA A 415 -11.38 -23.92 -8.28
CA ALA A 415 -11.75 -24.80 -7.19
C ALA A 415 -10.53 -25.35 -6.45
N LEU A 416 -9.53 -25.87 -7.18
CA LEU A 416 -8.28 -26.34 -6.59
C LEU A 416 -7.57 -25.24 -5.77
N GLU A 417 -7.48 -24.03 -6.32
CA GLU A 417 -6.86 -22.89 -5.61
C GLU A 417 -7.66 -22.49 -4.36
N LEU A 418 -8.98 -22.62 -4.35
CA LEU A 418 -9.84 -22.27 -3.23
C LEU A 418 -9.89 -23.35 -2.15
N MET A 419 -9.71 -24.63 -2.49
CA MET A 419 -9.70 -25.76 -1.55
C MET A 419 -8.50 -25.75 -0.60
N ASP A 420 -7.37 -25.20 -1.04
CA ASP A 420 -6.06 -25.27 -0.36
C ASP A 420 -6.05 -24.62 1.05
N GLN A 421 -7.04 -23.80 1.43
CA GLN A 421 -7.04 -23.03 2.68
C GLN A 421 -8.30 -23.17 3.54
N GLY A 422 -9.07 -24.23 3.37
CA GLY A 422 -10.19 -24.55 4.27
C GLY A 422 -11.30 -23.47 4.32
N ILE A 423 -11.60 -22.83 3.21
CA ILE A 423 -12.67 -21.83 3.11
C ILE A 423 -14.01 -22.50 3.34
N SER A 424 -14.79 -21.98 4.29
CA SER A 424 -16.15 -22.44 4.57
C SER A 424 -17.17 -21.64 3.79
N TYR A 425 -18.34 -22.25 3.52
CA TYR A 425 -19.44 -21.61 2.79
C TYR A 425 -20.71 -21.76 3.62
N VAL A 426 -21.42 -20.66 3.86
CA VAL A 426 -22.69 -20.65 4.63
C VAL A 426 -23.75 -19.83 3.91
N PRO A 427 -25.04 -20.19 4.09
CA PRO A 427 -26.15 -19.40 3.59
C PRO A 427 -26.16 -18.01 4.23
N ARG A 428 -26.69 -17.06 3.50
CA ARG A 428 -26.85 -15.69 3.99
C ARG A 428 -27.97 -15.61 5.03
N THR A 429 -27.64 -15.09 6.21
CA THR A 429 -28.60 -14.77 7.28
C THR A 429 -28.87 -13.25 7.30
N ALA A 430 -29.77 -12.79 8.22
CA ALA A 430 -30.11 -11.37 8.35
C ALA A 430 -28.89 -10.48 8.60
N ILE A 431 -28.92 -9.27 8.05
CA ILE A 431 -27.86 -8.27 8.17
C ILE A 431 -27.92 -7.58 9.52
N LYS A 432 -26.78 -7.47 10.19
CA LYS A 432 -26.69 -6.92 11.56
C LYS A 432 -25.93 -5.59 11.67
N SER A 433 -25.54 -4.95 10.55
CA SER A 433 -24.82 -3.68 10.59
C SER A 433 -25.15 -2.74 9.42
N GLN A 434 -25.12 -1.43 9.70
CA GLN A 434 -25.41 -0.37 8.73
C GLN A 434 -24.41 -0.34 7.57
N ALA A 435 -23.11 -0.50 7.85
CA ALA A 435 -22.06 -0.50 6.82
C ALA A 435 -22.20 -1.67 5.85
N LEU A 436 -22.74 -2.79 6.33
CA LEU A 436 -23.04 -3.95 5.52
C LEU A 436 -24.41 -3.82 4.83
N ALA A 437 -25.37 -3.16 5.46
CA ALA A 437 -26.64 -2.85 4.84
C ALA A 437 -26.43 -2.02 3.57
N ASP A 438 -25.60 -0.98 3.59
CA ASP A 438 -25.25 -0.18 2.41
C ASP A 438 -24.53 -1.01 1.31
N PHE A 439 -23.80 -2.04 1.71
CA PHE A 439 -23.19 -2.99 0.76
C PHE A 439 -24.25 -3.91 0.11
N ILE A 440 -25.35 -4.18 0.80
CA ILE A 440 -26.29 -5.24 0.45
C ILE A 440 -27.66 -4.72 -0.03
N VAL A 441 -28.17 -3.59 0.48
CA VAL A 441 -29.55 -3.09 0.21
C VAL A 441 -29.82 -2.84 -1.28
N GLU A 442 -28.84 -2.39 -2.04
CA GLU A 442 -29.00 -2.23 -3.50
C GLU A 442 -29.00 -3.57 -4.28
N TRP A 443 -29.02 -4.69 -3.59
CA TRP A 443 -28.81 -6.04 -4.16
C TRP A 443 -30.11 -6.80 -4.45
N THR A 444 -31.21 -6.36 -3.86
CA THR A 444 -32.46 -7.08 -3.85
C THR A 444 -33.20 -7.04 -5.20
N GLU A 445 -32.81 -6.16 -6.11
CA GLU A 445 -33.53 -6.05 -7.40
C GLU A 445 -33.00 -6.91 -8.57
N VAL A 446 -31.82 -7.52 -8.46
CA VAL A 446 -31.18 -8.19 -9.61
C VAL A 446 -30.86 -9.69 -9.40
N GLN A 447 -31.03 -10.26 -8.20
CA GLN A 447 -30.58 -11.62 -7.93
C GLN A 447 -31.60 -12.46 -7.13
N MET A 448 -32.73 -12.80 -7.73
CA MET A 448 -33.43 -13.99 -7.28
C MET A 448 -32.63 -15.23 -7.66
N PRO A 449 -32.33 -16.15 -6.73
CA PRO A 449 -31.84 -17.48 -7.12
C PRO A 449 -32.88 -18.13 -8.03
N PRO A 450 -32.47 -18.93 -9.04
CA PRO A 450 -33.43 -19.70 -9.81
C PRO A 450 -34.25 -20.50 -8.82
N ALA A 451 -35.58 -20.47 -8.97
CA ALA A 451 -36.49 -21.28 -8.20
C ALA A 451 -35.99 -22.73 -8.24
N VAL A 452 -35.84 -23.36 -7.07
CA VAL A 452 -35.62 -24.78 -6.96
C VAL A 452 -36.85 -25.41 -7.61
N ILE A 453 -36.70 -25.95 -8.80
CA ILE A 453 -37.70 -26.82 -9.41
C ILE A 453 -37.61 -28.10 -8.59
N ASP A 454 -38.51 -28.27 -7.64
CA ASP A 454 -38.80 -29.57 -7.06
C ASP A 454 -39.20 -30.47 -8.23
N GLN A 455 -38.29 -31.31 -8.69
CA GLN A 455 -38.64 -32.46 -9.47
C GLN A 455 -39.12 -33.54 -8.49
N GLU A 456 -40.41 -33.51 -8.17
CA GLU A 456 -41.13 -34.74 -7.89
C GLU A 456 -41.08 -35.58 -9.16
N TYR A 457 -40.33 -36.68 -9.12
CA TYR A 457 -40.68 -38.04 -9.55
C TYR A 457 -39.50 -38.98 -9.26
#